data_f48ea6a16bebc1119526cf0b4abe69b4
#
_entry.id   f48ea6a16bebc1119526cf0b4abe69b4
#
_cell.length_a   1.000
_cell.length_b   1.000
_cell.length_c   1.000
_cell.angle_alpha   90.00
_cell.angle_beta   90.00
_cell.angle_gamma   90.00
#
_symmetry.space_group_name_H-M   'P 1'
#
loop_
_entity.id
_entity.type
_entity.pdbx_description
1 polymer ?
#
loop_
_entity_poly.entity_id
_entity_poly.type
_entity_poly.pdbx_seq_one_letter_code
_entity_poly.pdbx_strand_id
1 'polypeptide(L)'
;MQIGKEMAIPSILKIGNGALGKIGGYLKAENLDQVVLFFGNGLIDMFGELVMNSLKETEVNVLEYNELDTVDIDDIITLAFAIPNKAKAVISIGGGKVIDAGKYAAFLRNLPFISVPTSSSSDGFSSASASLLVQGKRTSVPARLAYGIIVDTQVIRTAPEKFIYSGIGDMISKITALYDWIFEEKAGCGEVNDFAVMIAKKAVNSFVRTPYESIKDELFLKELLDSLAMSGIANEIAGSSAPTSGSEHLISHALDKILEVPQLHGIQVGIATYIMAKVQDHRYIRVSTVLQDTGFWDYVATLHMKRSDFLKAIDMAPSIKPHRHTYLHEEKYREAAKKLVLEDEVLSRVLED
;
A
#
# COMPACT_ATOMS: atom_id res chain seq x y z
N MET A 1 -6.41 15.68 -31.14
CA MET A 1 -6.23 14.24 -30.91
C MET A 1 -5.47 14.10 -29.61
N GLN A 2 -6.12 13.82 -28.49
CA GLN A 2 -5.41 13.50 -27.25
C GLN A 2 -4.65 12.19 -27.50
N ILE A 3 -3.32 12.27 -27.51
CA ILE A 3 -2.48 11.08 -27.46
C ILE A 3 -2.84 10.37 -26.17
N GLY A 4 -3.30 9.11 -26.24
CA GLY A 4 -3.71 8.33 -25.06
C GLY A 4 -2.59 8.37 -24.02
N LYS A 5 -2.96 8.52 -22.76
CA LYS A 5 -2.01 8.47 -21.65
C LYS A 5 -1.26 7.14 -21.72
N GLU A 6 0.06 7.16 -21.86
CA GLU A 6 0.86 5.94 -21.78
C GLU A 6 0.65 5.30 -20.41
N MET A 7 0.16 4.06 -20.39
CA MET A 7 0.01 3.30 -19.17
C MET A 7 1.34 2.64 -18.84
N ALA A 8 1.95 3.04 -17.73
CA ALA A 8 3.15 2.38 -17.25
C ALA A 8 2.80 1.05 -16.57
N ILE A 9 3.60 0.02 -16.86
CA ILE A 9 3.61 -1.25 -16.13
C ILE A 9 5.04 -1.54 -15.70
N PRO A 10 5.28 -2.24 -14.57
CA PRO A 10 6.65 -2.59 -14.18
C PRO A 10 7.34 -3.47 -15.23
N SER A 11 8.54 -3.08 -15.66
CA SER A 11 9.38 -3.90 -16.55
C SER A 11 9.93 -5.13 -15.81
N ILE A 12 10.17 -5.01 -14.50
CA ILE A 12 10.57 -6.11 -13.62
C ILE A 12 9.43 -6.36 -12.64
N LEU A 13 8.84 -7.55 -12.66
CA LEU A 13 7.92 -8.02 -11.63
C LEU A 13 8.34 -9.42 -11.21
N LYS A 14 8.94 -9.53 -10.02
CA LYS A 14 9.46 -10.77 -9.44
C LYS A 14 8.96 -10.92 -8.02
N ILE A 15 8.03 -11.84 -7.80
CA ILE A 15 7.46 -12.15 -6.49
C ILE A 15 7.62 -13.64 -6.25
N GLY A 16 8.45 -14.01 -5.28
CA GLY A 16 8.70 -15.41 -4.96
C GLY A 16 9.91 -15.64 -4.06
N ASN A 17 10.12 -16.88 -3.71
CA ASN A 17 11.18 -17.33 -2.82
C ASN A 17 12.58 -17.07 -3.41
N GLY A 18 13.47 -16.45 -2.63
CA GLY A 18 14.85 -16.17 -3.01
C GLY A 18 14.99 -15.08 -4.09
N ALA A 19 13.95 -14.25 -4.30
CA ALA A 19 13.99 -13.19 -5.28
C ALA A 19 15.04 -12.12 -4.95
N LEU A 20 15.26 -11.82 -3.67
CA LEU A 20 16.24 -10.83 -3.22
C LEU A 20 17.68 -11.22 -3.61
N GLY A 21 18.04 -12.49 -3.46
CA GLY A 21 19.36 -13.00 -3.85
C GLY A 21 19.64 -13.02 -5.37
N LYS A 22 18.62 -12.74 -6.19
CA LYS A 22 18.74 -12.69 -7.66
C LYS A 22 18.62 -11.27 -8.22
N ILE A 23 18.60 -10.27 -7.34
CA ILE A 23 18.37 -8.86 -7.71
C ILE A 23 19.33 -8.37 -8.79
N GLY A 24 20.61 -8.70 -8.69
CA GLY A 24 21.63 -8.31 -9.66
C GLY A 24 21.33 -8.83 -11.06
N GLY A 25 20.89 -10.10 -11.20
CA GLY A 25 20.50 -10.67 -12.48
C GLY A 25 19.32 -9.96 -13.14
N TYR A 26 18.33 -9.55 -12.34
CA TYR A 26 17.17 -8.79 -12.86
C TYR A 26 17.58 -7.40 -13.35
N LEU A 27 18.47 -6.71 -12.62
CA LEU A 27 18.95 -5.39 -13.00
C LEU A 27 19.85 -5.44 -14.24
N LYS A 28 20.73 -6.45 -14.32
CA LYS A 28 21.63 -6.64 -15.47
C LYS A 28 20.85 -6.88 -16.76
N ALA A 29 19.76 -7.64 -16.70
CA ALA A 29 18.89 -7.89 -17.86
C ALA A 29 18.27 -6.60 -18.43
N GLU A 30 18.06 -5.59 -17.60
CA GLU A 30 17.53 -4.27 -17.97
C GLU A 30 18.62 -3.20 -18.21
N ASN A 31 19.90 -3.59 -18.22
CA ASN A 31 21.06 -2.70 -18.35
C ASN A 31 21.17 -1.64 -17.24
N LEU A 32 20.62 -1.93 -16.05
CA LEU A 32 20.69 -1.08 -14.86
C LEU A 32 21.95 -1.45 -14.04
N ASP A 33 23.11 -1.19 -14.57
CA ASP A 33 24.41 -1.64 -14.05
C ASP A 33 25.11 -0.61 -13.12
N GLN A 34 24.49 0.54 -12.85
CA GLN A 34 24.97 1.56 -11.92
C GLN A 34 23.84 2.03 -11.02
N VAL A 35 23.87 1.66 -9.76
CA VAL A 35 22.73 1.81 -8.86
C VAL A 35 23.08 2.54 -7.57
N VAL A 36 22.07 3.18 -6.97
CA VAL A 36 22.07 3.69 -5.60
C VAL A 36 21.10 2.85 -4.79
N LEU A 37 21.51 2.44 -3.58
CA LEU A 37 20.69 1.61 -2.70
C LEU A 37 20.29 2.39 -1.46
N PHE A 38 19.01 2.31 -1.11
CA PHE A 38 18.48 2.79 0.15
C PHE A 38 17.90 1.61 0.93
N PHE A 39 18.37 1.44 2.15
CA PHE A 39 17.89 0.42 3.07
C PHE A 39 17.04 1.05 4.17
N GLY A 40 16.04 0.34 4.64
CA GLY A 40 15.39 0.67 5.91
C GLY A 40 16.34 0.43 7.07
N ASN A 41 16.11 1.11 8.18
CA ASN A 41 16.97 1.05 9.37
C ASN A 41 17.18 -0.40 9.85
N GLY A 42 18.44 -0.81 10.06
CA GLY A 42 18.87 -2.14 10.47
C GLY A 42 18.81 -3.22 9.35
N LEU A 43 18.41 -2.88 8.13
CA LEU A 43 18.28 -3.86 7.06
C LEU A 43 19.58 -4.09 6.29
N ILE A 44 20.57 -3.23 6.42
CA ILE A 44 21.92 -3.49 5.90
C ILE A 44 22.52 -4.70 6.61
N ASP A 45 22.40 -4.79 7.92
CA ASP A 45 22.91 -5.92 8.69
C ASP A 45 22.19 -7.23 8.33
N MET A 46 20.90 -7.17 8.03
CA MET A 46 20.09 -8.35 7.70
C MET A 46 20.27 -8.85 6.27
N PHE A 47 20.31 -7.94 5.30
CA PHE A 47 20.20 -8.28 3.87
C PHE A 47 21.32 -7.71 3.02
N GLY A 48 22.17 -6.83 3.58
CA GLY A 48 23.23 -6.15 2.81
C GLY A 48 24.20 -7.12 2.14
N GLU A 49 24.70 -8.14 2.86
CA GLU A 49 25.61 -9.13 2.28
C GLU A 49 24.97 -9.87 1.11
N LEU A 50 23.74 -10.35 1.26
CA LEU A 50 23.00 -11.06 0.20
C LEU A 50 22.84 -10.22 -1.05
N VAL A 51 22.43 -8.95 -0.86
CA VAL A 51 22.20 -7.99 -1.97
C VAL A 51 23.52 -7.64 -2.65
N MET A 52 24.55 -7.28 -1.89
CA MET A 52 25.85 -6.88 -2.43
C MET A 52 26.55 -8.02 -3.18
N ASN A 53 26.44 -9.26 -2.69
CA ASN A 53 26.98 -10.43 -3.39
C ASN A 53 26.27 -10.65 -4.73
N SER A 54 24.93 -10.58 -4.77
CA SER A 54 24.14 -10.70 -6.00
C SER A 54 24.50 -9.63 -7.04
N LEU A 55 24.70 -8.38 -6.61
CA LEU A 55 25.09 -7.27 -7.49
C LEU A 55 26.52 -7.44 -8.02
N LYS A 56 27.46 -7.85 -7.15
CA LYS A 56 28.86 -8.09 -7.52
C LYS A 56 29.01 -9.23 -8.53
N GLU A 57 28.32 -10.35 -8.31
CA GLU A 57 28.36 -11.52 -9.20
C GLU A 57 27.87 -11.20 -10.62
N THR A 58 26.99 -10.20 -10.75
CA THR A 58 26.41 -9.78 -12.02
C THR A 58 27.02 -8.49 -12.59
N GLU A 59 28.10 -8.00 -11.97
CA GLU A 59 28.79 -6.78 -12.36
C GLU A 59 27.89 -5.53 -12.36
N VAL A 60 26.94 -5.46 -11.42
CA VAL A 60 26.18 -4.26 -11.14
C VAL A 60 26.92 -3.43 -10.10
N ASN A 61 27.32 -2.22 -10.46
CA ASN A 61 28.13 -1.34 -9.63
C ASN A 61 27.23 -0.52 -8.68
N VAL A 62 27.46 -0.67 -7.40
CA VAL A 62 26.80 0.15 -6.36
C VAL A 62 27.63 1.44 -6.21
N LEU A 63 27.01 2.56 -6.55
CA LEU A 63 27.63 3.89 -6.46
C LEU A 63 27.64 4.41 -5.03
N GLU A 64 26.50 4.25 -4.37
CA GLU A 64 26.28 4.65 -2.98
C GLU A 64 25.22 3.73 -2.35
N TYR A 65 25.30 3.55 -1.04
CA TYR A 65 24.23 2.91 -0.25
C TYR A 65 24.12 3.55 1.13
N ASN A 66 22.89 3.71 1.61
CA ASN A 66 22.61 4.33 2.91
C ASN A 66 21.38 3.69 3.55
N GLU A 67 21.30 3.75 4.88
CA GLU A 67 20.05 3.54 5.60
C GLU A 67 19.24 4.83 5.67
N LEU A 68 17.93 4.71 5.50
CA LEU A 68 16.99 5.83 5.57
C LEU A 68 15.89 5.54 6.60
N ASP A 69 15.63 6.50 7.48
CA ASP A 69 14.49 6.50 8.40
C ASP A 69 13.66 7.80 8.31
N THR A 70 13.90 8.62 7.30
CA THR A 70 13.14 9.84 7.07
C THR A 70 12.05 9.64 6.02
N VAL A 71 10.95 10.35 6.22
CA VAL A 71 9.89 10.58 5.21
C VAL A 71 9.63 12.07 5.06
N ASP A 72 10.49 12.93 5.61
CA ASP A 72 10.39 14.37 5.42
C ASP A 72 10.78 14.75 3.99
N ILE A 73 9.96 15.56 3.35
CA ILE A 73 10.14 15.88 1.92
C ILE A 73 11.43 16.67 1.68
N ASP A 74 11.83 17.55 2.59
CA ASP A 74 13.02 18.38 2.43
C ASP A 74 14.30 17.54 2.53
N ASP A 75 14.32 16.54 3.43
CA ASP A 75 15.40 15.56 3.52
C ASP A 75 15.51 14.75 2.23
N ILE A 76 14.36 14.31 1.69
CA ILE A 76 14.33 13.49 0.45
C ILE A 76 14.75 14.32 -0.77
N ILE A 77 14.40 15.59 -0.83
CA ILE A 77 14.88 16.50 -1.87
C ILE A 77 16.42 16.61 -1.80
N THR A 78 16.97 16.81 -0.60
CA THR A 78 18.42 16.85 -0.39
C THR A 78 19.09 15.56 -0.82
N LEU A 79 18.51 14.41 -0.43
CA LEU A 79 18.97 13.09 -0.85
C LEU A 79 18.94 12.91 -2.37
N ALA A 80 17.88 13.37 -3.04
CA ALA A 80 17.76 13.31 -4.49
C ALA A 80 18.89 14.08 -5.19
N PHE A 81 19.27 15.26 -4.70
CA PHE A 81 20.38 16.03 -5.25
C PHE A 81 21.74 15.37 -5.02
N ALA A 82 21.90 14.58 -3.98
CA ALA A 82 23.14 13.83 -3.68
C ALA A 82 23.35 12.62 -4.61
N ILE A 83 22.29 12.08 -5.24
CA ILE A 83 22.41 10.92 -6.14
C ILE A 83 23.37 11.22 -7.29
N PRO A 84 24.44 10.39 -7.50
CA PRO A 84 25.41 10.59 -8.55
C PRO A 84 24.80 10.64 -9.95
N ASN A 85 25.27 11.55 -10.81
CA ASN A 85 24.73 11.73 -12.17
C ASN A 85 24.85 10.48 -13.07
N LYS A 86 25.77 9.57 -12.77
CA LYS A 86 25.95 8.32 -13.49
C LYS A 86 25.00 7.19 -13.02
N ALA A 87 24.19 7.44 -11.99
CA ALA A 87 23.22 6.47 -11.52
C ALA A 87 22.17 6.18 -12.61
N LYS A 88 21.88 4.90 -12.82
CA LYS A 88 20.88 4.41 -13.78
C LYS A 88 19.58 3.96 -13.09
N ALA A 89 19.64 3.66 -11.80
CA ALA A 89 18.46 3.34 -11.01
C ALA A 89 18.66 3.65 -9.52
N VAL A 90 17.54 3.85 -8.83
CA VAL A 90 17.45 3.91 -7.38
C VAL A 90 16.69 2.67 -6.90
N ILE A 91 17.22 2.00 -5.90
CA ILE A 91 16.65 0.77 -5.32
C ILE A 91 16.37 1.03 -3.86
N SER A 92 15.14 0.81 -3.42
CA SER A 92 14.80 0.85 -1.99
C SER A 92 14.45 -0.54 -1.48
N ILE A 93 15.11 -0.93 -0.39
CA ILE A 93 14.96 -2.23 0.26
C ILE A 93 14.43 -1.98 1.67
N GLY A 94 13.16 -2.28 1.92
CA GLY A 94 12.59 -2.07 3.25
C GLY A 94 11.08 -1.90 3.31
N GLY A 95 10.60 -1.31 4.41
CA GLY A 95 9.19 -0.98 4.60
C GLY A 95 8.75 0.28 3.86
N GLY A 96 7.50 0.68 4.05
CA GLY A 96 6.88 1.80 3.34
C GLY A 96 7.67 3.11 3.40
N LYS A 97 8.32 3.45 4.53
CA LYS A 97 9.10 4.69 4.67
C LYS A 97 10.22 4.78 3.61
N VAL A 98 11.10 3.78 3.56
CA VAL A 98 12.22 3.79 2.63
C VAL A 98 11.77 3.62 1.18
N ILE A 99 10.71 2.84 0.95
CA ILE A 99 10.11 2.70 -0.39
C ILE A 99 9.62 4.06 -0.89
N ASP A 100 8.86 4.80 -0.09
CA ASP A 100 8.32 6.11 -0.47
C ASP A 100 9.41 7.16 -0.63
N ALA A 101 10.41 7.18 0.26
CA ALA A 101 11.56 8.08 0.17
C ALA A 101 12.35 7.87 -1.13
N GLY A 102 12.75 6.62 -1.41
CA GLY A 102 13.53 6.32 -2.62
C GLY A 102 12.72 6.47 -3.91
N LYS A 103 11.42 6.12 -3.88
CA LYS A 103 10.49 6.35 -4.99
C LYS A 103 10.44 7.84 -5.36
N TYR A 104 10.28 8.71 -4.37
CA TYR A 104 10.21 10.14 -4.60
C TYR A 104 11.56 10.74 -5.02
N ALA A 105 12.68 10.30 -4.41
CA ALA A 105 14.02 10.70 -4.84
C ALA A 105 14.30 10.30 -6.31
N ALA A 106 13.95 9.07 -6.70
CA ALA A 106 14.06 8.61 -8.08
C ALA A 106 13.18 9.43 -9.04
N PHE A 107 11.95 9.76 -8.61
CA PHE A 107 11.02 10.61 -9.38
C PHE A 107 11.62 11.99 -9.65
N LEU A 108 12.18 12.65 -8.63
CA LEU A 108 12.83 13.96 -8.77
C LEU A 108 14.03 13.92 -9.72
N ARG A 109 14.77 12.80 -9.75
CA ARG A 109 15.94 12.62 -10.63
C ARG A 109 15.60 12.02 -11.99
N ASN A 110 14.32 11.72 -12.25
CA ASN A 110 13.88 11.05 -13.47
C ASN A 110 14.62 9.71 -13.72
N LEU A 111 14.86 8.95 -12.66
CA LEU A 111 15.53 7.66 -12.69
C LEU A 111 14.51 6.50 -12.54
N PRO A 112 14.77 5.33 -13.14
CA PRO A 112 14.08 4.09 -12.80
C PRO A 112 14.13 3.81 -11.30
N PHE A 113 12.98 3.49 -10.71
CA PHE A 113 12.86 3.10 -9.30
C PHE A 113 12.60 1.60 -9.18
N ILE A 114 13.37 0.92 -8.34
CA ILE A 114 13.18 -0.50 -8.03
C ILE A 114 12.71 -0.61 -6.59
N SER A 115 11.49 -1.11 -6.43
CA SER A 115 10.85 -1.35 -5.13
C SER A 115 11.16 -2.75 -4.65
N VAL A 116 11.78 -2.88 -3.47
CA VAL A 116 12.09 -4.16 -2.82
C VAL A 116 11.50 -4.16 -1.41
N PRO A 117 10.19 -4.39 -1.27
CA PRO A 117 9.54 -4.37 0.04
C PRO A 117 9.98 -5.55 0.90
N THR A 118 10.22 -5.29 2.19
CA THR A 118 10.50 -6.29 3.22
C THR A 118 9.30 -6.53 4.13
N SER A 119 8.17 -5.89 3.84
CA SER A 119 6.89 -6.08 4.52
C SER A 119 5.73 -5.96 3.54
N SER A 120 4.62 -6.64 3.85
CA SER A 120 3.41 -6.69 3.04
C SER A 120 2.33 -5.71 3.51
N SER A 121 2.69 -4.60 4.16
CA SER A 121 1.75 -3.77 4.93
C SER A 121 0.70 -3.01 4.12
N SER A 122 0.92 -2.78 2.82
CA SER A 122 -0.02 -2.13 1.90
C SER A 122 0.46 -2.23 0.45
N ASP A 123 -0.36 -1.76 -0.50
CA ASP A 123 -0.01 -1.65 -1.92
C ASP A 123 0.96 -0.49 -2.24
N GLY A 124 1.42 0.26 -1.24
CA GLY A 124 2.33 1.40 -1.41
C GLY A 124 3.61 1.09 -2.17
N PHE A 125 4.12 -0.14 -2.09
CA PHE A 125 5.32 -0.56 -2.81
C PHE A 125 5.12 -0.60 -4.34
N SER A 126 3.89 -0.69 -4.80
CA SER A 126 3.49 -0.78 -6.21
C SER A 126 2.69 0.44 -6.69
N SER A 127 2.45 1.43 -5.83
CA SER A 127 1.68 2.61 -6.20
C SER A 127 2.53 3.71 -6.85
N ALA A 128 1.90 4.57 -7.66
CA ALA A 128 2.53 5.72 -8.30
C ALA A 128 2.54 6.97 -7.40
N SER A 129 2.31 6.84 -6.10
CA SER A 129 2.37 7.92 -5.11
C SER A 129 3.29 7.57 -3.96
N ALA A 130 3.76 8.57 -3.25
CA ALA A 130 4.55 8.46 -2.03
C ALA A 130 3.86 9.17 -0.87
N SER A 131 3.87 8.57 0.33
CA SER A 131 3.30 9.15 1.54
C SER A 131 4.41 9.80 2.37
N LEU A 132 4.53 11.12 2.27
CA LEU A 132 5.62 11.90 2.86
C LEU A 132 5.12 12.87 3.93
N LEU A 133 6.03 13.37 4.75
CA LEU A 133 5.78 14.52 5.63
C LEU A 133 6.07 15.79 4.86
N VAL A 134 5.04 16.62 4.66
CA VAL A 134 5.13 17.93 4.05
C VAL A 134 4.72 18.94 5.12
N GLN A 135 5.67 19.77 5.55
CA GLN A 135 5.46 20.69 6.67
C GLN A 135 4.91 19.99 7.94
N GLY A 136 5.48 18.84 8.26
CA GLY A 136 5.09 18.01 9.41
C GLY A 136 3.75 17.30 9.28
N LYS A 137 3.07 17.36 8.11
CA LYS A 137 1.79 16.70 7.86
C LYS A 137 1.94 15.57 6.84
N ARG A 138 1.41 14.40 7.15
CA ARG A 138 1.40 13.26 6.24
C ARG A 138 0.55 13.58 5.00
N THR A 139 1.18 13.52 3.83
CA THR A 139 0.61 13.95 2.56
C THR A 139 0.97 12.93 1.48
N SER A 140 -0.03 12.50 0.70
CA SER A 140 0.23 11.71 -0.49
C SER A 140 0.66 12.63 -1.63
N VAL A 141 1.88 12.46 -2.10
CA VAL A 141 2.45 13.23 -3.21
C VAL A 141 2.55 12.38 -4.47
N PRO A 142 2.34 12.94 -5.67
CA PRO A 142 2.53 12.22 -6.91
C PRO A 142 4.00 11.78 -7.08
N ALA A 143 4.18 10.57 -7.58
CA ALA A 143 5.46 10.03 -7.98
C ALA A 143 5.29 9.25 -9.31
N ARG A 144 6.04 8.17 -9.50
CA ARG A 144 5.85 7.25 -10.63
C ARG A 144 5.70 5.82 -10.15
N LEU A 145 5.01 5.01 -10.93
CA LEU A 145 5.01 3.57 -10.75
C LEU A 145 6.45 3.05 -10.76
N ALA A 146 6.74 2.09 -9.89
CA ALA A 146 8.05 1.46 -9.86
C ALA A 146 8.37 0.81 -11.21
N TYR A 147 9.57 1.06 -11.75
CA TYR A 147 10.11 0.40 -12.93
C TYR A 147 10.28 -1.10 -12.68
N GLY A 148 10.66 -1.46 -11.45
CA GLY A 148 10.78 -2.83 -11.02
C GLY A 148 10.21 -3.04 -9.61
N ILE A 149 9.57 -4.19 -9.42
CA ILE A 149 9.06 -4.67 -8.13
C ILE A 149 9.66 -6.05 -7.91
N ILE A 150 10.46 -6.20 -6.84
CA ILE A 150 11.12 -7.44 -6.48
C ILE A 150 10.75 -7.76 -5.04
N VAL A 151 9.98 -8.81 -4.82
CA VAL A 151 9.50 -9.21 -3.50
C VAL A 151 9.94 -10.63 -3.19
N ASP A 152 10.70 -10.79 -2.12
CA ASP A 152 11.10 -12.08 -1.62
C ASP A 152 10.13 -12.59 -0.57
N THR A 153 9.40 -13.66 -0.88
CA THR A 153 8.38 -14.23 0.02
C THR A 153 8.97 -14.77 1.32
N GLN A 154 10.25 -15.19 1.33
CA GLN A 154 10.93 -15.60 2.56
C GLN A 154 11.20 -14.40 3.47
N VAL A 155 11.61 -13.27 2.91
CA VAL A 155 11.80 -12.02 3.67
C VAL A 155 10.47 -11.59 4.29
N ILE A 156 9.39 -11.57 3.51
CA ILE A 156 8.05 -11.22 4.01
C ILE A 156 7.59 -12.17 5.11
N ARG A 157 7.85 -13.47 4.97
CA ARG A 157 7.47 -14.51 5.94
C ARG A 157 8.14 -14.32 7.30
N THR A 158 9.36 -13.80 7.32
CA THR A 158 10.11 -13.54 8.57
C THR A 158 9.77 -12.20 9.21
N ALA A 159 9.08 -11.32 8.50
CA ALA A 159 8.65 -10.04 9.03
C ALA A 159 7.56 -10.22 10.12
N PRO A 160 7.40 -9.26 11.04
CA PRO A 160 6.34 -9.28 12.04
C PRO A 160 4.95 -9.42 11.41
N GLU A 161 4.11 -10.30 11.98
CA GLU A 161 2.76 -10.63 11.46
C GLU A 161 1.84 -9.41 11.31
N LYS A 162 2.05 -8.39 12.12
CA LYS A 162 1.30 -7.13 12.02
C LYS A 162 1.30 -6.53 10.61
N PHE A 163 2.36 -6.75 9.84
CA PHE A 163 2.45 -6.28 8.47
C PHE A 163 1.62 -7.14 7.51
N ILE A 164 1.47 -8.42 7.80
CA ILE A 164 0.58 -9.32 7.04
C ILE A 164 -0.88 -8.92 7.30
N TYR A 165 -1.27 -8.72 8.57
CA TYR A 165 -2.62 -8.23 8.91
C TYR A 165 -2.92 -6.89 8.25
N SER A 166 -1.96 -5.98 8.25
CA SER A 166 -2.10 -4.69 7.55
C SER A 166 -2.31 -4.89 6.04
N GLY A 167 -1.53 -5.75 5.40
CA GLY A 167 -1.73 -6.07 3.98
C GLY A 167 -3.08 -6.71 3.66
N ILE A 168 -3.57 -7.61 4.54
CA ILE A 168 -4.91 -8.19 4.42
C ILE A 168 -5.98 -7.09 4.45
N GLY A 169 -5.93 -6.20 5.44
CA GLY A 169 -6.89 -5.10 5.57
C GLY A 169 -6.87 -4.16 4.37
N ASP A 170 -5.66 -3.80 3.89
CA ASP A 170 -5.53 -3.00 2.68
C ASP A 170 -6.03 -3.73 1.43
N MET A 171 -5.77 -5.04 1.30
CA MET A 171 -6.20 -5.79 0.12
C MET A 171 -7.72 -5.95 0.03
N ILE A 172 -8.40 -6.26 1.14
CA ILE A 172 -9.86 -6.42 1.12
C ILE A 172 -10.62 -5.11 0.90
N SER A 173 -10.01 -3.96 1.16
CA SER A 173 -10.62 -2.64 0.96
C SER A 173 -11.05 -2.38 -0.49
N LYS A 174 -10.42 -3.07 -1.45
CA LYS A 174 -10.74 -2.95 -2.87
C LYS A 174 -12.19 -3.38 -3.17
N ILE A 175 -12.82 -4.16 -2.27
CA ILE A 175 -14.24 -4.53 -2.36
C ILE A 175 -15.12 -3.28 -2.19
N THR A 176 -14.86 -2.48 -1.17
CA THR A 176 -15.64 -1.26 -0.86
C THR A 176 -15.24 -0.08 -1.72
N ALA A 177 -13.95 0.08 -2.00
CA ALA A 177 -13.43 1.16 -2.83
C ALA A 177 -14.01 1.14 -4.25
N LEU A 178 -14.07 -0.04 -4.90
CA LEU A 178 -14.69 -0.18 -6.22
C LEU A 178 -16.18 0.19 -6.20
N TYR A 179 -16.86 -0.10 -5.09
CA TYR A 179 -18.27 0.22 -4.95
C TYR A 179 -18.50 1.73 -4.73
N ASP A 180 -17.62 2.38 -3.97
CA ASP A 180 -17.56 3.84 -3.85
C ASP A 180 -17.30 4.51 -5.22
N TRP A 181 -16.38 3.99 -6.01
CA TRP A 181 -16.05 4.58 -7.31
C TRP A 181 -17.22 4.49 -8.30
N ILE A 182 -17.93 3.36 -8.31
CA ILE A 182 -19.18 3.20 -9.09
C ILE A 182 -20.28 4.14 -8.56
N PHE A 183 -20.37 4.34 -7.26
CA PHE A 183 -21.32 5.29 -6.64
C PHE A 183 -21.02 6.74 -7.07
N GLU A 184 -19.74 7.12 -7.07
CA GLU A 184 -19.27 8.43 -7.52
C GLU A 184 -19.60 8.69 -9.00
N GLU A 185 -19.42 7.69 -9.87
CA GLU A 185 -19.80 7.78 -11.28
C GLU A 185 -21.31 7.97 -11.47
N LYS A 186 -22.13 7.19 -10.75
CA LYS A 186 -23.60 7.33 -10.79
C LYS A 186 -24.08 8.70 -10.30
N ALA A 187 -23.35 9.34 -9.43
CA ALA A 187 -23.61 10.71 -8.98
C ALA A 187 -23.13 11.78 -9.97
N GLY A 188 -22.45 11.39 -11.07
CA GLY A 188 -21.90 12.32 -12.04
C GLY A 188 -20.66 13.06 -11.57
N CYS A 189 -20.01 12.56 -10.50
CA CYS A 189 -18.84 13.19 -9.86
C CYS A 189 -17.49 12.58 -10.26
N GLY A 190 -17.50 11.55 -11.09
CA GLY A 190 -16.30 10.82 -11.54
C GLY A 190 -16.55 9.96 -12.76
N GLU A 191 -15.49 9.42 -13.32
CA GLU A 191 -15.55 8.49 -14.45
C GLU A 191 -14.84 7.19 -14.06
N VAL A 192 -15.46 6.05 -14.30
CA VAL A 192 -14.93 4.73 -14.00
C VAL A 192 -14.16 4.18 -15.20
N ASN A 193 -12.94 3.73 -14.97
CA ASN A 193 -12.14 3.02 -15.97
C ASN A 193 -12.38 1.52 -15.83
N ASP A 194 -13.08 0.90 -16.78
CA ASP A 194 -13.44 -0.53 -16.77
C ASP A 194 -12.23 -1.46 -16.66
N PHE A 195 -11.10 -1.10 -17.29
CA PHE A 195 -9.91 -1.92 -17.24
C PHE A 195 -9.27 -1.90 -15.83
N ALA A 196 -9.20 -0.72 -15.19
CA ALA A 196 -8.75 -0.60 -13.81
C ALA A 196 -9.68 -1.36 -12.83
N VAL A 197 -11.00 -1.27 -13.03
CA VAL A 197 -11.98 -2.06 -12.26
C VAL A 197 -11.74 -3.55 -12.42
N MET A 198 -11.52 -4.01 -13.65
CA MET A 198 -11.26 -5.41 -13.95
C MET A 198 -10.01 -5.91 -13.19
N ILE A 199 -8.92 -5.16 -13.24
CA ILE A 199 -7.66 -5.51 -12.57
C ILE A 199 -7.83 -5.54 -11.05
N ALA A 200 -8.35 -4.47 -10.44
CA ALA A 200 -8.57 -4.39 -8.98
C ALA A 200 -9.54 -5.48 -8.49
N LYS A 201 -10.62 -5.73 -9.23
CA LYS A 201 -11.59 -6.78 -8.93
C LYS A 201 -10.99 -8.19 -9.05
N LYS A 202 -10.13 -8.43 -10.03
CA LYS A 202 -9.41 -9.71 -10.17
C LYS A 202 -8.45 -9.91 -9.01
N ALA A 203 -7.66 -8.89 -8.64
CA ALA A 203 -6.73 -8.92 -7.53
C ALA A 203 -7.44 -9.34 -6.23
N VAL A 204 -8.45 -8.58 -5.79
CA VAL A 204 -9.14 -8.92 -4.53
C VAL A 204 -9.89 -10.23 -4.58
N ASN A 205 -10.48 -10.61 -5.72
CA ASN A 205 -11.19 -11.89 -5.83
C ASN A 205 -10.23 -13.09 -5.83
N SER A 206 -9.02 -12.96 -6.37
CA SER A 206 -7.99 -13.98 -6.31
C SER A 206 -7.55 -14.19 -4.85
N PHE A 207 -7.16 -13.12 -4.19
CA PHE A 207 -6.76 -13.16 -2.78
C PHE A 207 -7.81 -13.81 -1.86
N VAL A 208 -9.06 -13.34 -1.90
CA VAL A 208 -10.11 -13.84 -0.99
C VAL A 208 -10.59 -15.27 -1.27
N ARG A 209 -10.13 -15.89 -2.35
CA ARG A 209 -10.45 -17.29 -2.72
C ARG A 209 -9.27 -18.23 -2.49
N THR A 210 -8.10 -17.71 -2.21
CA THR A 210 -6.89 -18.51 -2.00
C THR A 210 -7.05 -19.34 -0.72
N PRO A 211 -6.94 -20.66 -0.78
CA PRO A 211 -6.97 -21.51 0.40
C PRO A 211 -5.66 -21.33 1.20
N TYR A 212 -5.75 -21.40 2.51
CA TYR A 212 -4.61 -21.32 3.42
C TYR A 212 -4.91 -22.03 4.74
N GLU A 213 -3.88 -22.47 5.41
CA GLU A 213 -3.93 -22.99 6.79
C GLU A 213 -3.32 -21.96 7.76
N SER A 214 -2.42 -21.13 7.26
CA SER A 214 -1.75 -20.06 8.01
C SER A 214 -1.54 -18.82 7.13
N ILE A 215 -1.62 -17.64 7.73
CA ILE A 215 -1.28 -16.37 7.04
C ILE A 215 0.19 -16.29 6.61
N LYS A 216 1.03 -17.24 7.06
CA LYS A 216 2.43 -17.39 6.65
C LYS A 216 2.66 -18.45 5.59
N ASP A 217 1.61 -19.08 5.08
CA ASP A 217 1.76 -20.01 3.97
C ASP A 217 2.30 -19.33 2.73
N GLU A 218 3.19 -20.00 2.02
CA GLU A 218 3.84 -19.42 0.86
C GLU A 218 2.84 -19.02 -0.23
N LEU A 219 1.82 -19.86 -0.47
CA LEU A 219 0.77 -19.57 -1.43
C LEU A 219 -0.04 -18.34 -1.01
N PHE A 220 -0.42 -18.24 0.28
CA PHE A 220 -1.17 -17.10 0.80
C PHE A 220 -0.37 -15.81 0.68
N LEU A 221 0.90 -15.81 1.12
CA LEU A 221 1.78 -14.64 1.04
C LEU A 221 2.01 -14.22 -0.41
N LYS A 222 2.26 -15.19 -1.28
CA LYS A 222 2.46 -14.89 -2.70
C LYS A 222 1.21 -14.24 -3.29
N GLU A 223 0.03 -14.79 -3.05
CA GLU A 223 -1.21 -14.25 -3.60
C GLU A 223 -1.55 -12.86 -3.01
N LEU A 224 -1.29 -12.64 -1.71
CA LEU A 224 -1.42 -11.32 -1.10
C LEU A 224 -0.53 -10.29 -1.81
N LEU A 225 0.74 -10.63 -2.05
CA LEU A 225 1.73 -9.75 -2.67
C LEU A 225 1.44 -9.51 -4.15
N ASP A 226 1.07 -10.55 -4.91
CA ASP A 226 0.65 -10.43 -6.30
C ASP A 226 -0.58 -9.50 -6.41
N SER A 227 -1.55 -9.67 -5.51
CA SER A 227 -2.77 -8.87 -5.47
C SER A 227 -2.52 -7.42 -5.08
N LEU A 228 -1.64 -7.16 -4.09
CA LEU A 228 -1.20 -5.81 -3.73
C LEU A 228 -0.43 -5.14 -4.90
N ALA A 229 0.40 -5.89 -5.63
CA ALA A 229 1.09 -5.36 -6.80
C ALA A 229 0.09 -4.98 -7.91
N MET A 230 -0.90 -5.83 -8.20
CA MET A 230 -1.96 -5.55 -9.17
C MET A 230 -2.80 -4.33 -8.77
N SER A 231 -3.00 -4.11 -7.48
CA SER A 231 -3.72 -2.96 -6.91
C SER A 231 -3.04 -1.63 -7.29
N GLY A 232 -1.72 -1.53 -7.13
CA GLY A 232 -0.97 -0.35 -7.54
C GLY A 232 -1.00 -0.11 -9.06
N ILE A 233 -0.96 -1.19 -9.86
CA ILE A 233 -1.10 -1.10 -11.32
C ILE A 233 -2.51 -0.60 -11.71
N ALA A 234 -3.57 -1.04 -11.01
CA ALA A 234 -4.92 -0.56 -11.26
C ALA A 234 -5.05 0.95 -11.03
N ASN A 235 -4.38 1.49 -10.01
CA ASN A 235 -4.32 2.93 -9.75
C ASN A 235 -3.62 3.70 -10.87
N GLU A 236 -2.52 3.17 -11.41
CA GLU A 236 -1.82 3.77 -12.55
C GLU A 236 -2.72 3.81 -13.80
N ILE A 237 -3.42 2.72 -14.11
CA ILE A 237 -4.36 2.65 -15.22
C ILE A 237 -5.49 3.67 -15.08
N ALA A 238 -6.05 3.79 -13.87
CA ALA A 238 -7.11 4.75 -13.57
C ALA A 238 -6.61 6.21 -13.55
N GLY A 239 -5.31 6.42 -13.34
CA GLY A 239 -4.73 7.75 -13.10
C GLY A 239 -5.16 8.36 -11.77
N SER A 240 -5.66 7.56 -10.85
CA SER A 240 -6.11 7.96 -9.51
C SER A 240 -6.12 6.75 -8.58
N SER A 241 -6.25 7.01 -7.25
CA SER A 241 -6.40 5.93 -6.27
C SER A 241 -7.85 5.41 -6.13
N ALA A 242 -8.79 5.87 -6.96
CA ALA A 242 -10.20 5.50 -6.83
C ALA A 242 -10.48 3.99 -6.87
N PRO A 243 -9.79 3.18 -7.70
CA PRO A 243 -10.00 1.74 -7.72
C PRO A 243 -9.70 1.02 -6.41
N THR A 244 -8.86 1.62 -5.56
CA THR A 244 -8.32 0.97 -4.35
C THR A 244 -8.56 1.74 -3.06
N SER A 245 -9.07 2.97 -3.14
CA SER A 245 -9.23 3.89 -2.01
C SER A 245 -10.58 4.58 -2.09
N GLY A 246 -11.51 4.14 -1.26
CA GLY A 246 -12.86 4.68 -1.09
C GLY A 246 -13.07 5.27 0.30
N SER A 247 -14.29 5.16 0.80
CA SER A 247 -14.73 5.65 2.12
C SER A 247 -13.89 5.08 3.26
N GLU A 248 -13.49 3.81 3.20
CA GLU A 248 -12.66 3.15 4.21
C GLU A 248 -11.28 3.82 4.35
N HIS A 249 -10.69 4.26 3.25
CA HIS A 249 -9.42 4.99 3.28
C HIS A 249 -9.60 6.42 3.80
N LEU A 250 -10.76 7.06 3.56
CA LEU A 250 -11.03 8.37 4.14
C LEU A 250 -11.09 8.32 5.67
N ILE A 251 -11.65 7.24 6.23
CA ILE A 251 -11.63 7.00 7.69
C ILE A 251 -10.19 6.81 8.17
N SER A 252 -9.38 5.98 7.52
CA SER A 252 -7.99 5.78 7.90
C SER A 252 -7.17 7.08 7.86
N HIS A 253 -7.29 7.85 6.78
CA HIS A 253 -6.60 9.14 6.68
C HIS A 253 -7.10 10.18 7.70
N ALA A 254 -8.37 10.10 8.11
CA ALA A 254 -8.88 10.93 9.20
C ALA A 254 -8.27 10.51 10.53
N LEU A 255 -8.15 9.21 10.81
CA LEU A 255 -7.44 8.68 11.99
C LEU A 255 -5.98 9.13 12.03
N ASP A 256 -5.28 9.12 10.89
CA ASP A 256 -3.90 9.61 10.77
C ASP A 256 -3.76 11.10 11.15
N LYS A 257 -4.84 11.89 11.01
CA LYS A 257 -4.85 13.31 11.39
C LYS A 257 -5.27 13.55 12.83
N ILE A 258 -6.08 12.65 13.39
CA ILE A 258 -6.64 12.78 14.74
C ILE A 258 -5.69 12.24 15.79
N LEU A 259 -5.01 11.12 15.48
CA LEU A 259 -4.20 10.38 16.41
C LEU A 259 -2.76 10.87 16.36
N GLU A 260 -2.14 11.04 17.53
CA GLU A 260 -0.73 11.34 17.65
C GLU A 260 0.14 10.16 17.16
N VAL A 261 -0.29 8.94 17.47
CA VAL A 261 0.37 7.70 17.02
C VAL A 261 -0.68 6.80 16.37
N PRO A 262 -0.92 6.95 15.06
CA PRO A 262 -1.87 6.11 14.35
C PRO A 262 -1.35 4.67 14.21
N GLN A 263 -2.27 3.73 14.07
CA GLN A 263 -1.97 2.34 13.77
C GLN A 263 -1.52 2.16 12.31
N LEU A 264 -1.02 0.97 11.97
CA LEU A 264 -0.68 0.64 10.59
C LEU A 264 -1.87 0.91 9.66
N HIS A 265 -1.59 1.52 8.53
CA HIS A 265 -2.59 1.95 7.54
C HIS A 265 -3.62 0.86 7.24
N GLY A 266 -3.17 -0.33 6.83
CA GLY A 266 -4.09 -1.41 6.47
C GLY A 266 -4.88 -1.97 7.65
N ILE A 267 -4.43 -1.80 8.90
CA ILE A 267 -5.24 -2.15 10.08
C ILE A 267 -6.43 -1.21 10.20
N GLN A 268 -6.19 0.10 10.12
CA GLN A 268 -7.26 1.12 10.12
C GLN A 268 -8.22 0.92 8.94
N VAL A 269 -7.65 0.69 7.76
CA VAL A 269 -8.40 0.43 6.52
C VAL A 269 -9.23 -0.86 6.63
N GLY A 270 -8.69 -1.94 7.20
CA GLY A 270 -9.40 -3.22 7.35
C GLY A 270 -10.65 -3.09 8.25
N ILE A 271 -10.52 -2.40 9.39
CA ILE A 271 -11.66 -2.09 10.28
C ILE A 271 -12.69 -1.23 9.54
N ALA A 272 -12.24 -0.17 8.87
CA ALA A 272 -13.11 0.71 8.11
C ALA A 272 -13.78 0.00 6.92
N THR A 273 -13.11 -0.95 6.28
CA THR A 273 -13.67 -1.80 5.22
C THR A 273 -14.84 -2.65 5.74
N TYR A 274 -14.70 -3.23 6.93
CA TYR A 274 -15.79 -3.97 7.56
C TYR A 274 -17.01 -3.07 7.79
N ILE A 275 -16.82 -1.86 8.32
CA ILE A 275 -17.86 -0.87 8.53
C ILE A 275 -18.53 -0.52 7.19
N MET A 276 -17.72 -0.16 6.19
CA MET A 276 -18.24 0.31 4.91
C MET A 276 -18.90 -0.78 4.09
N ALA A 277 -18.42 -2.03 4.16
CA ALA A 277 -19.09 -3.15 3.49
C ALA A 277 -20.53 -3.38 4.00
N LYS A 278 -20.76 -3.16 5.30
CA LYS A 278 -22.10 -3.20 5.90
C LYS A 278 -22.94 -1.98 5.52
N VAL A 279 -22.38 -0.77 5.53
CA VAL A 279 -23.07 0.46 5.13
C VAL A 279 -23.50 0.40 3.66
N GLN A 280 -22.63 -0.13 2.80
CA GLN A 280 -22.89 -0.30 1.36
C GLN A 280 -23.81 -1.48 1.05
N ASP A 281 -24.10 -2.34 2.04
CA ASP A 281 -24.77 -3.65 1.87
C ASP A 281 -24.11 -4.47 0.73
N HIS A 282 -22.75 -4.42 0.68
CA HIS A 282 -22.00 -5.01 -0.41
C HIS A 282 -20.94 -5.98 0.11
N ARG A 283 -21.14 -7.29 -0.18
CA ARG A 283 -20.21 -8.39 0.12
C ARG A 283 -19.68 -8.42 1.57
N TYR A 284 -20.42 -7.85 2.51
CA TYR A 284 -19.99 -7.75 3.91
C TYR A 284 -19.74 -9.13 4.55
N ILE A 285 -20.46 -10.17 4.15
CA ILE A 285 -20.21 -11.55 4.62
C ILE A 285 -18.79 -11.99 4.20
N ARG A 286 -18.39 -11.71 2.95
CA ARG A 286 -17.06 -12.08 2.45
C ARG A 286 -15.96 -11.32 3.22
N VAL A 287 -16.13 -10.03 3.43
CA VAL A 287 -15.21 -9.21 4.23
C VAL A 287 -15.11 -9.75 5.66
N SER A 288 -16.24 -10.02 6.30
CA SER A 288 -16.29 -10.56 7.65
C SER A 288 -15.57 -11.91 7.76
N THR A 289 -15.82 -12.82 6.82
CA THR A 289 -15.18 -14.15 6.78
C THR A 289 -13.65 -14.02 6.68
N VAL A 290 -13.12 -13.21 5.74
CA VAL A 290 -11.67 -13.05 5.60
C VAL A 290 -11.04 -12.47 6.86
N LEU A 291 -11.63 -11.43 7.45
CA LEU A 291 -11.09 -10.83 8.67
C LEU A 291 -11.16 -11.77 9.88
N GLN A 292 -12.21 -12.61 9.97
CA GLN A 292 -12.32 -13.59 11.04
C GLN A 292 -11.34 -14.75 10.86
N ASP A 293 -11.30 -15.35 9.68
CA ASP A 293 -10.53 -16.58 9.43
C ASP A 293 -9.02 -16.34 9.44
N THR A 294 -8.58 -15.11 9.10
CA THR A 294 -7.16 -14.73 9.16
C THR A 294 -6.66 -14.41 10.57
N GLY A 295 -7.54 -14.31 11.58
CA GLY A 295 -7.17 -13.86 12.93
C GLY A 295 -6.96 -12.33 13.03
N PHE A 296 -7.40 -11.57 12.03
CA PHE A 296 -7.26 -10.10 12.01
C PHE A 296 -7.88 -9.46 13.26
N TRP A 297 -9.07 -9.90 13.66
CA TRP A 297 -9.77 -9.35 14.83
C TRP A 297 -9.07 -9.64 16.15
N ASP A 298 -8.45 -10.83 16.27
CA ASP A 298 -7.69 -11.18 17.47
C ASP A 298 -6.48 -10.26 17.62
N TYR A 299 -5.83 -9.92 16.48
CA TYR A 299 -4.76 -8.94 16.48
C TYR A 299 -5.27 -7.53 16.79
N VAL A 300 -6.37 -7.07 16.16
CA VAL A 300 -6.95 -5.74 16.43
C VAL A 300 -7.31 -5.56 17.89
N ALA A 301 -7.86 -6.58 18.55
CA ALA A 301 -8.21 -6.53 19.98
C ALA A 301 -7.00 -6.22 20.89
N THR A 302 -5.77 -6.51 20.45
CA THR A 302 -4.55 -6.19 21.22
C THR A 302 -4.09 -4.74 21.09
N LEU A 303 -4.73 -3.95 20.21
CA LEU A 303 -4.26 -2.60 19.88
C LEU A 303 -4.95 -1.49 20.68
N HIS A 304 -5.97 -1.83 21.49
CA HIS A 304 -6.69 -0.88 22.35
C HIS A 304 -7.19 0.37 21.62
N MET A 305 -7.73 0.19 20.40
CA MET A 305 -8.25 1.30 19.58
C MET A 305 -9.63 1.76 20.11
N LYS A 306 -9.88 3.07 20.10
CA LYS A 306 -11.09 3.65 20.70
C LYS A 306 -12.20 3.88 19.67
N ARG A 307 -13.44 3.52 20.04
CA ARG A 307 -14.63 3.83 19.24
C ARG A 307 -14.80 5.33 18.99
N SER A 308 -14.53 6.15 20.02
CA SER A 308 -14.63 7.59 19.92
C SER A 308 -13.77 8.19 18.80
N ASP A 309 -12.63 7.59 18.48
CA ASP A 309 -11.75 8.06 17.42
C ASP A 309 -12.31 7.70 16.04
N PHE A 310 -12.90 6.50 15.88
CA PHE A 310 -13.60 6.13 14.66
C PHE A 310 -14.83 7.01 14.41
N LEU A 311 -15.62 7.37 15.43
CA LEU A 311 -16.73 8.28 15.28
C LEU A 311 -16.28 9.65 14.75
N LYS A 312 -15.22 10.23 15.33
CA LYS A 312 -14.63 11.49 14.86
C LYS A 312 -14.08 11.36 13.45
N ALA A 313 -13.42 10.24 13.14
CA ALA A 313 -12.86 9.99 11.83
C ALA A 313 -13.92 9.88 10.74
N ILE A 314 -15.06 9.23 11.02
CA ILE A 314 -16.22 9.16 10.10
C ILE A 314 -16.77 10.55 9.81
N ASP A 315 -16.93 11.41 10.83
CA ASP A 315 -17.41 12.77 10.64
C ASP A 315 -16.41 13.62 9.82
N MET A 316 -15.11 13.42 10.02
CA MET A 316 -14.04 14.12 9.31
C MET A 316 -13.83 13.61 7.88
N ALA A 317 -14.16 12.36 7.59
CA ALA A 317 -13.82 11.65 6.34
C ALA A 317 -14.11 12.45 5.05
N PRO A 318 -15.28 13.12 4.88
CA PRO A 318 -15.57 13.91 3.68
C PRO A 318 -14.55 15.04 3.43
N SER A 319 -14.00 15.62 4.50
CA SER A 319 -13.03 16.72 4.42
C SER A 319 -11.63 16.28 3.99
N ILE A 320 -11.34 14.98 4.01
CA ILE A 320 -10.04 14.43 3.61
C ILE A 320 -9.83 14.58 2.10
N LYS A 321 -10.85 14.22 1.30
CA LYS A 321 -10.84 14.40 -0.16
C LYS A 321 -12.15 15.03 -0.61
N PRO A 322 -12.34 16.35 -0.42
CA PRO A 322 -13.62 17.03 -0.66
C PRO A 322 -14.05 17.07 -2.13
N HIS A 323 -13.13 16.72 -3.04
CA HIS A 323 -13.40 16.60 -4.47
C HIS A 323 -13.95 15.23 -4.88
N ARG A 324 -13.97 14.25 -3.97
CA ARG A 324 -14.58 12.93 -4.17
C ARG A 324 -16.05 12.95 -3.78
N HIS A 325 -16.80 11.95 -4.20
CA HIS A 325 -18.18 11.73 -3.78
C HIS A 325 -18.43 10.27 -3.41
N THR A 326 -17.79 9.82 -2.32
CA THR A 326 -17.98 8.46 -1.78
C THR A 326 -19.22 8.40 -0.90
N TYR A 327 -19.62 7.20 -0.45
CA TYR A 327 -20.73 7.01 0.48
C TYR A 327 -20.65 7.94 1.70
N LEU A 328 -19.47 8.16 2.27
CA LEU A 328 -19.33 9.04 3.45
C LEU A 328 -19.55 10.53 3.15
N HIS A 329 -19.66 10.97 1.90
CA HIS A 329 -20.04 12.35 1.58
C HIS A 329 -21.54 12.60 1.81
N GLU A 330 -22.36 11.54 1.90
CA GLU A 330 -23.76 11.65 2.26
C GLU A 330 -24.00 11.38 3.75
N GLU A 331 -24.71 12.28 4.43
CA GLU A 331 -24.94 12.23 5.88
C GLU A 331 -25.59 10.93 6.34
N LYS A 332 -26.60 10.43 5.59
CA LYS A 332 -27.30 9.18 5.95
C LYS A 332 -26.36 7.98 6.10
N TYR A 333 -25.28 7.91 5.29
CA TYR A 333 -24.31 6.80 5.36
C TYR A 333 -23.28 7.03 6.46
N ARG A 334 -22.92 8.29 6.77
CA ARG A 334 -22.11 8.59 7.95
C ARG A 334 -22.82 8.19 9.23
N GLU A 335 -24.13 8.53 9.36
CA GLU A 335 -24.92 8.12 10.52
C GLU A 335 -25.03 6.59 10.62
N ALA A 336 -25.25 5.89 9.51
CA ALA A 336 -25.24 4.43 9.48
C ALA A 336 -23.89 3.85 9.91
N ALA A 337 -22.77 4.41 9.46
CA ALA A 337 -21.44 3.99 9.86
C ALA A 337 -21.18 4.23 11.36
N LYS A 338 -21.55 5.38 11.88
CA LYS A 338 -21.43 5.68 13.33
C LYS A 338 -22.27 4.73 14.17
N LYS A 339 -23.50 4.44 13.73
CA LYS A 339 -24.36 3.48 14.40
C LYS A 339 -23.74 2.09 14.48
N LEU A 340 -23.11 1.62 13.39
CA LEU A 340 -22.37 0.34 13.38
C LEU A 340 -21.21 0.36 14.38
N VAL A 341 -20.42 1.44 14.46
CA VAL A 341 -19.32 1.56 15.45
C VAL A 341 -19.83 1.40 16.88
N LEU A 342 -21.06 1.85 17.18
CA LEU A 342 -21.63 1.80 18.52
C LEU A 342 -22.33 0.47 18.85
N GLU A 343 -22.98 -0.16 17.85
CA GLU A 343 -23.92 -1.27 18.09
C GLU A 343 -23.44 -2.62 17.57
N ASP A 344 -22.40 -2.66 16.71
CA ASP A 344 -21.94 -3.92 16.10
C ASP A 344 -21.20 -4.80 17.11
N GLU A 345 -21.58 -6.09 17.18
CA GLU A 345 -21.04 -7.05 18.14
C GLU A 345 -19.52 -7.32 17.93
N VAL A 346 -19.03 -7.32 16.68
CA VAL A 346 -17.60 -7.56 16.39
C VAL A 346 -16.81 -6.34 16.83
N LEU A 347 -17.24 -5.14 16.42
CA LEU A 347 -16.58 -3.88 16.80
C LEU A 347 -16.60 -3.65 18.30
N SER A 348 -17.67 -4.07 18.98
CA SER A 348 -17.81 -3.98 20.44
C SER A 348 -16.83 -4.86 21.21
N ARG A 349 -16.31 -5.91 20.58
CA ARG A 349 -15.29 -6.79 21.20
C ARG A 349 -13.86 -6.31 20.99
N VAL A 350 -13.62 -5.54 19.94
CA VAL A 350 -12.24 -5.19 19.53
C VAL A 350 -11.91 -3.70 19.66
N LEU A 351 -12.90 -2.84 19.84
CA LEU A 351 -12.72 -1.41 20.09
C LEU A 351 -13.13 -1.07 21.53
N GLU A 352 -12.33 -0.25 22.19
CA GLU A 352 -12.59 0.28 23.52
C GLU A 352 -13.52 1.53 23.47
N ASP A 353 -14.14 1.84 24.59
CA ASP A 353 -15.00 3.02 24.75
C ASP A 353 -14.22 4.34 24.78
#